data_d495608b3c7a734955d54edd92d69fe1
#
_entry.id   d495608b3c7a734955d54edd92d69fe1
#
_cell.length_a   1.000
_cell.length_b   1.000
_cell.length_c   1.000
_cell.angle_alpha   90.00
_cell.angle_beta   90.00
_cell.angle_gamma   90.00
#
_symmetry.space_group_name_H-M   'P 1'
#
loop_
_entity.id
_entity.type
_entity.pdbx_description
1 polymer ?
#
loop_
_entity_poly.entity_id
_entity_poly.type
_entity_poly.pdbx_seq_one_letter_code
_entity_poly.pdbx_strand_id
1 'polypeptide(L)'
;MTVQKAPVTGPHLLLVDDDRLVLTTTAQALNGVGYHTTTAESVEDAENWLAQGHSRPDLVVLDVQMPGGSGLTLAQRLRELDHIPFMMLSAYSDAETVAYATQQGALAYAVKPIDIAQLIPTIQTALSRANELQELRANRQQLQKALDNERDISMAVGIIMVQHRLKRAAAFDLLRQSARKQRCKLIDLAHSTIQAVETINL
;
A
#
# COMPACT_ATOMS: atom_id res chain seq x y z
N MET A 1 1.86 36.09 18.57
CA MET A 1 1.27 34.88 19.14
C MET A 1 1.12 33.88 17.99
N THR A 2 2.07 32.94 17.90
CA THR A 2 2.05 31.92 16.84
C THR A 2 1.11 30.81 17.34
N VAL A 3 -0.06 30.72 16.70
CA VAL A 3 -1.00 29.62 16.96
C VAL A 3 -0.32 28.35 16.45
N GLN A 4 0.19 27.54 17.35
CA GLN A 4 0.66 26.19 17.08
C GLN A 4 -0.57 25.36 16.70
N LYS A 5 -0.74 25.10 15.37
CA LYS A 5 -1.78 24.22 14.85
C LYS A 5 -1.51 22.82 15.42
N ALA A 6 -2.46 22.34 16.24
CA ALA A 6 -2.40 20.97 16.76
C ALA A 6 -2.20 19.97 15.60
N PRO A 7 -1.49 18.85 15.80
CA PRO A 7 -1.32 17.85 14.74
C PRO A 7 -2.72 17.38 14.32
N VAL A 8 -3.02 17.54 13.04
CA VAL A 8 -4.27 17.05 12.45
C VAL A 8 -4.19 15.53 12.48
N THR A 9 -5.00 14.88 13.32
CA THR A 9 -4.95 13.43 13.59
C THR A 9 -5.83 12.60 12.64
N GLY A 10 -6.49 13.24 11.67
CA GLY A 10 -7.38 12.58 10.70
C GLY A 10 -6.65 12.01 9.48
N PRO A 11 -7.32 11.16 8.70
CA PRO A 11 -6.78 10.61 7.47
C PRO A 11 -6.34 11.71 6.49
N HIS A 12 -5.23 11.45 5.80
CA HIS A 12 -4.67 12.37 4.82
C HIS A 12 -5.21 12.06 3.42
N LEU A 13 -5.83 13.04 2.80
CA LEU A 13 -6.43 12.95 1.47
C LEU A 13 -5.66 13.82 0.48
N LEU A 14 -5.31 13.28 -0.68
CA LEU A 14 -4.83 14.05 -1.82
C LEU A 14 -6.01 14.27 -2.78
N LEU A 15 -6.41 15.53 -2.97
CA LEU A 15 -7.47 15.92 -3.90
C LEU A 15 -6.84 16.38 -5.22
N VAL A 16 -7.24 15.78 -6.33
CA VAL A 16 -6.70 16.08 -7.66
C VAL A 16 -7.85 16.46 -8.58
N ASP A 17 -7.90 17.71 -9.01
CA ASP A 17 -8.95 18.29 -9.84
C ASP A 17 -8.42 19.57 -10.50
N ASP A 18 -8.74 19.86 -11.74
CA ASP A 18 -8.30 21.09 -12.41
C ASP A 18 -9.14 22.31 -12.05
N ASP A 19 -10.32 22.10 -11.45
CA ASP A 19 -11.16 23.19 -10.94
C ASP A 19 -10.74 23.62 -9.54
N ARG A 20 -10.05 24.75 -9.46
CA ARG A 20 -9.59 25.37 -8.20
C ARG A 20 -10.72 25.65 -7.20
N LEU A 21 -11.92 25.97 -7.70
CA LEU A 21 -13.06 26.24 -6.83
C LEU A 21 -13.53 24.93 -6.18
N VAL A 22 -13.63 23.86 -6.97
CA VAL A 22 -13.95 22.52 -6.47
C VAL A 22 -12.90 22.06 -5.45
N LEU A 23 -11.62 22.20 -5.76
CA LEU A 23 -10.54 21.86 -4.82
C LEU A 23 -10.65 22.62 -3.50
N THR A 24 -10.77 23.96 -3.59
CA THR A 24 -10.78 24.81 -2.39
C THR A 24 -11.98 24.53 -1.51
N THR A 25 -13.19 24.44 -2.10
CA THR A 25 -14.43 24.21 -1.35
C THR A 25 -14.46 22.80 -0.74
N THR A 26 -14.04 21.79 -1.49
CA THR A 26 -13.97 20.41 -1.01
C THR A 26 -12.94 20.26 0.10
N ALA A 27 -11.74 20.83 -0.08
CA ALA A 27 -10.69 20.78 0.93
C ALA A 27 -11.12 21.45 2.24
N GLN A 28 -11.73 22.64 2.16
CA GLN A 28 -12.24 23.35 3.35
C GLN A 28 -13.29 22.51 4.09
N ALA A 29 -14.25 21.95 3.36
CA ALA A 29 -15.30 21.15 3.96
C ALA A 29 -14.73 19.87 4.64
N LEU A 30 -13.82 19.14 3.97
CA LEU A 30 -13.19 17.95 4.50
C LEU A 30 -12.29 18.25 5.71
N ASN A 31 -11.51 19.33 5.66
CA ASN A 31 -10.72 19.78 6.81
C ASN A 31 -11.61 20.17 8.00
N GLY A 32 -12.79 20.75 7.73
CA GLY A 32 -13.77 21.10 8.76
C GLY A 32 -14.33 19.91 9.53
N VAL A 33 -14.33 18.72 8.93
CA VAL A 33 -14.78 17.45 9.56
C VAL A 33 -13.63 16.54 10.00
N GLY A 34 -12.38 17.07 10.01
CA GLY A 34 -11.24 16.39 10.63
C GLY A 34 -10.32 15.63 9.69
N TYR A 35 -10.51 15.70 8.38
CA TYR A 35 -9.51 15.19 7.41
C TYR A 35 -8.33 16.16 7.29
N HIS A 36 -7.20 15.66 6.86
CA HIS A 36 -6.07 16.46 6.40
C HIS A 36 -6.05 16.41 4.87
N THR A 37 -6.12 17.56 4.19
CA THR A 37 -6.17 17.59 2.73
C THR A 37 -4.94 18.26 2.13
N THR A 38 -4.42 17.69 1.06
CA THR A 38 -3.50 18.30 0.10
C THR A 38 -4.20 18.37 -1.25
N THR A 39 -3.93 19.40 -2.02
CA THR A 39 -4.57 19.64 -3.33
C THR A 39 -3.51 19.64 -4.44
N ALA A 40 -3.87 19.12 -5.60
CA ALA A 40 -3.10 19.19 -6.84
C ALA A 40 -4.04 19.62 -7.98
N GLU A 41 -3.62 20.55 -8.81
CA GLU A 41 -4.43 21.13 -9.89
C GLU A 41 -4.27 20.37 -11.23
N SER A 42 -3.37 19.38 -11.26
CA SER A 42 -3.11 18.55 -12.45
C SER A 42 -2.53 17.20 -12.08
N VAL A 43 -2.48 16.29 -13.04
CA VAL A 43 -1.78 15.00 -12.91
C VAL A 43 -0.29 15.24 -12.60
N GLU A 44 0.34 16.20 -13.29
CA GLU A 44 1.76 16.52 -13.09
C GLU A 44 2.04 17.04 -11.67
N ASP A 45 1.20 17.92 -11.15
CA ASP A 45 1.32 18.41 -9.77
C ASP A 45 1.19 17.28 -8.76
N ALA A 46 0.22 16.38 -8.95
CA ALA A 46 0.03 15.23 -8.09
C ALA A 46 1.25 14.30 -8.14
N GLU A 47 1.78 14.03 -9.33
CA GLU A 47 2.98 13.19 -9.50
C GLU A 47 4.22 13.82 -8.87
N ASN A 48 4.43 15.12 -9.06
CA ASN A 48 5.52 15.86 -8.45
C ASN A 48 5.42 15.82 -6.92
N TRP A 49 4.20 16.01 -6.38
CA TRP A 49 3.98 15.94 -4.94
C TRP A 49 4.29 14.54 -4.38
N LEU A 50 3.84 13.50 -5.05
CA LEU A 50 4.11 12.10 -4.65
C LEU A 50 5.61 11.76 -4.72
N ALA A 51 6.35 12.33 -5.67
CA ALA A 51 7.78 12.10 -5.86
C ALA A 51 8.67 12.80 -4.81
N GLN A 52 8.18 13.85 -4.15
CA GLN A 52 8.94 14.62 -3.18
C GLN A 52 9.12 13.94 -1.81
N GLY A 53 8.62 12.73 -1.63
CA GLY A 53 8.80 11.96 -0.39
C GLY A 53 7.98 12.48 0.80
N HIS A 54 6.90 13.21 0.53
CA HIS A 54 5.93 13.60 1.55
C HIS A 54 5.27 12.37 2.21
N SER A 55 4.60 12.59 3.35
CA SER A 55 3.80 11.54 3.96
C SER A 55 2.75 11.04 2.98
N ARG A 56 2.73 9.74 2.77
CA ARG A 56 1.84 9.07 1.81
C ARG A 56 0.38 9.38 2.16
N PRO A 57 -0.48 9.75 1.19
CA PRO A 57 -1.91 9.95 1.47
C PRO A 57 -2.59 8.61 1.73
N ASP A 58 -3.58 8.62 2.62
CA ASP A 58 -4.41 7.45 2.92
C ASP A 58 -5.40 7.16 1.80
N LEU A 59 -5.81 8.19 1.03
CA LEU A 59 -6.68 8.08 -0.13
C LEU A 59 -6.43 9.24 -1.10
N VAL A 60 -6.43 8.96 -2.40
CA VAL A 60 -6.48 9.98 -3.46
C VAL A 60 -7.91 10.12 -3.96
N VAL A 61 -8.42 11.33 -4.00
CA VAL A 61 -9.71 11.69 -4.62
C VAL A 61 -9.37 12.35 -5.96
N LEU A 62 -9.68 11.66 -7.06
CA LEU A 62 -9.14 11.97 -8.38
C LEU A 62 -10.25 12.29 -9.37
N ASP A 63 -10.19 13.47 -9.98
CA ASP A 63 -11.03 13.74 -11.15
C ASP A 63 -10.56 12.91 -12.35
N VAL A 64 -11.53 12.36 -13.07
CA VAL A 64 -11.28 11.58 -14.27
C VAL A 64 -10.90 12.47 -15.46
N GLN A 65 -11.49 13.67 -15.54
CA GLN A 65 -11.34 14.56 -16.67
C GLN A 65 -10.58 15.82 -16.29
N MET A 66 -9.33 15.87 -16.66
CA MET A 66 -8.49 17.05 -16.48
C MET A 66 -7.81 17.45 -17.79
N PRO A 67 -7.68 18.75 -18.10
CA PRO A 67 -6.90 19.23 -19.25
C PRO A 67 -5.42 18.79 -19.13
N GLY A 68 -4.84 18.36 -20.24
CA GLY A 68 -3.40 18.01 -20.30
C GLY A 68 -3.02 16.62 -19.78
N GLY A 69 -3.94 15.88 -19.16
CA GLY A 69 -3.68 14.51 -18.70
C GLY A 69 -4.98 13.83 -18.24
N SER A 70 -5.10 12.55 -18.56
CA SER A 70 -6.24 11.78 -18.05
C SER A 70 -5.99 11.37 -16.60
N GLY A 71 -6.93 11.64 -15.69
CA GLY A 71 -6.88 11.06 -14.33
C GLY A 71 -6.70 9.54 -14.33
N LEU A 72 -7.03 8.89 -15.43
CA LEU A 72 -6.84 7.44 -15.60
C LEU A 72 -5.36 7.03 -15.65
N THR A 73 -4.47 7.86 -16.19
CA THR A 73 -3.02 7.60 -16.19
C THR A 73 -2.47 7.67 -14.78
N LEU A 74 -2.91 8.66 -14.00
CA LEU A 74 -2.55 8.74 -12.58
C LEU A 74 -3.14 7.56 -11.79
N ALA A 75 -4.38 7.17 -12.06
CA ALA A 75 -5.02 6.02 -11.43
C ALA A 75 -4.22 4.72 -11.66
N GLN A 76 -3.76 4.49 -12.89
CA GLN A 76 -2.91 3.34 -13.21
C GLN A 76 -1.60 3.38 -12.42
N ARG A 77 -0.93 4.51 -12.37
CA ARG A 77 0.31 4.69 -11.58
C ARG A 77 0.05 4.43 -10.09
N LEU A 78 -0.98 5.05 -9.50
CA LEU A 78 -1.35 4.86 -8.09
C LEU A 78 -1.58 3.38 -7.75
N ARG A 79 -2.19 2.63 -8.68
CA ARG A 79 -2.45 1.20 -8.52
C ARG A 79 -1.20 0.35 -8.65
N GLU A 80 -0.42 0.55 -9.72
CA GLU A 80 0.64 -0.38 -10.15
C GLU A 80 1.99 -0.10 -9.49
N LEU A 81 2.33 1.17 -9.32
CA LEU A 81 3.63 1.60 -8.79
C LEU A 81 3.56 2.02 -7.33
N ASP A 82 2.68 2.96 -7.04
CA ASP A 82 2.62 3.57 -5.71
C ASP A 82 1.80 2.74 -4.72
N HIS A 83 0.88 1.89 -5.21
CA HIS A 83 -0.07 1.12 -4.40
C HIS A 83 -0.88 2.00 -3.44
N ILE A 84 -1.21 3.24 -3.84
CA ILE A 84 -2.00 4.19 -3.09
C ILE A 84 -3.47 3.98 -3.43
N PRO A 85 -4.36 3.84 -2.42
CA PRO A 85 -5.79 3.73 -2.67
C PRO A 85 -6.33 5.04 -3.25
N PHE A 86 -7.30 4.91 -4.16
CA PHE A 86 -7.94 6.07 -4.77
C PHE A 86 -9.42 5.82 -5.01
N MET A 87 -10.16 6.93 -5.10
CA MET A 87 -11.53 6.99 -5.60
C MET A 87 -11.60 7.98 -6.76
N MET A 88 -12.59 7.83 -7.61
CA MET A 88 -12.78 8.72 -8.75
C MET A 88 -13.95 9.67 -8.55
N LEU A 89 -13.75 10.90 -9.04
CA LEU A 89 -14.81 11.89 -9.26
C LEU A 89 -15.04 11.99 -10.78
N SER A 90 -16.29 12.16 -11.21
CA SER A 90 -16.58 12.34 -12.63
C SER A 90 -17.89 13.11 -12.84
N ALA A 91 -17.97 13.82 -13.94
CA ALA A 91 -19.23 14.42 -14.39
C ALA A 91 -20.22 13.39 -14.95
N TYR A 92 -19.78 12.15 -15.22
CA TYR A 92 -20.60 11.10 -15.81
C TYR A 92 -21.02 10.08 -14.76
N SER A 93 -22.28 9.63 -14.87
CA SER A 93 -22.89 8.63 -14.00
C SER A 93 -23.30 7.35 -14.72
N ASP A 94 -22.88 7.19 -16.00
CA ASP A 94 -23.23 6.03 -16.78
C ASP A 94 -22.52 4.75 -16.28
N ALA A 95 -23.18 3.61 -16.46
CA ALA A 95 -22.71 2.33 -15.95
C ALA A 95 -21.36 1.89 -16.55
N GLU A 96 -21.05 2.33 -17.77
CA GLU A 96 -19.82 1.97 -18.46
C GLU A 96 -18.63 2.67 -17.82
N THR A 97 -18.74 3.98 -17.53
CA THR A 97 -17.70 4.77 -16.84
C THR A 97 -17.46 4.24 -15.43
N VAL A 98 -18.51 3.90 -14.69
CA VAL A 98 -18.39 3.31 -13.34
C VAL A 98 -17.71 1.93 -13.40
N ALA A 99 -18.09 1.08 -14.37
CA ALA A 99 -17.47 -0.22 -14.54
C ALA A 99 -15.97 -0.09 -14.89
N TYR A 100 -15.64 0.86 -15.76
CA TYR A 100 -14.26 1.15 -16.10
C TYR A 100 -13.44 1.62 -14.88
N ALA A 101 -13.96 2.57 -14.09
CA ALA A 101 -13.32 3.03 -12.86
C ALA A 101 -13.03 1.85 -11.89
N THR A 102 -14.00 0.94 -11.77
CA THR A 102 -13.85 -0.26 -10.93
C THR A 102 -12.75 -1.18 -11.47
N GLN A 103 -12.66 -1.39 -12.78
CA GLN A 103 -11.58 -2.18 -13.42
C GLN A 103 -10.21 -1.54 -13.21
N GLN A 104 -10.13 -0.21 -13.17
CA GLN A 104 -8.92 0.51 -12.83
C GLN A 104 -8.55 0.40 -11.34
N GLY A 105 -9.40 -0.18 -10.51
CA GLY A 105 -9.15 -0.42 -9.09
C GLY A 105 -9.58 0.73 -8.18
N ALA A 106 -10.44 1.63 -8.64
CA ALA A 106 -11.05 2.65 -7.80
C ALA A 106 -11.86 2.00 -6.67
N LEU A 107 -11.66 2.44 -5.44
CA LEU A 107 -12.36 1.89 -4.27
C LEU A 107 -13.76 2.46 -4.10
N ALA A 108 -14.01 3.63 -4.67
CA ALA A 108 -15.30 4.28 -4.74
C ALA A 108 -15.38 5.21 -5.97
N TYR A 109 -16.58 5.63 -6.28
CA TYR A 109 -16.89 6.53 -7.37
C TYR A 109 -17.91 7.57 -6.88
N ALA A 110 -17.72 8.83 -7.21
CA ALA A 110 -18.66 9.91 -6.92
C ALA A 110 -18.93 10.75 -8.16
N VAL A 111 -20.14 11.29 -8.26
CA VAL A 111 -20.59 12.06 -9.42
C VAL A 111 -20.61 13.56 -9.06
N LYS A 112 -20.07 14.39 -9.95
CA LYS A 112 -20.22 15.86 -9.89
C LYS A 112 -21.64 16.29 -10.35
N PRO A 113 -22.27 17.31 -9.75
CA PRO A 113 -21.71 18.20 -8.75
C PRO A 113 -21.58 17.53 -7.38
N ILE A 114 -20.51 17.86 -6.64
CA ILE A 114 -20.18 17.22 -5.37
C ILE A 114 -21.07 17.73 -4.26
N ASP A 115 -21.87 16.84 -3.69
CA ASP A 115 -22.52 17.06 -2.39
C ASP A 115 -21.60 16.55 -1.28
N ILE A 116 -21.09 17.43 -0.45
CA ILE A 116 -20.18 17.09 0.65
C ILE A 116 -20.83 16.11 1.63
N ALA A 117 -22.14 16.19 1.84
CA ALA A 117 -22.87 15.28 2.72
C ALA A 117 -22.85 13.84 2.19
N GLN A 118 -22.76 13.65 0.86
CA GLN A 118 -22.63 12.33 0.22
C GLN A 118 -21.17 11.92 0.01
N LEU A 119 -20.28 12.88 -0.17
CA LEU A 119 -18.85 12.61 -0.39
C LEU A 119 -18.20 12.03 0.86
N ILE A 120 -18.51 12.53 2.05
CA ILE A 120 -17.94 12.06 3.32
C ILE A 120 -18.19 10.56 3.55
N PRO A 121 -19.41 10.02 3.49
CA PRO A 121 -19.66 8.59 3.61
C PRO A 121 -18.95 7.76 2.52
N THR A 122 -18.82 8.30 1.31
CA THR A 122 -18.14 7.65 0.20
C THR A 122 -16.63 7.55 0.48
N ILE A 123 -16.00 8.61 0.98
CA ILE A 123 -14.61 8.60 1.44
C ILE A 123 -14.40 7.62 2.57
N GLN A 124 -15.29 7.60 3.57
CA GLN A 124 -15.21 6.65 4.70
C GLN A 124 -15.26 5.20 4.22
N THR A 125 -16.15 4.91 3.27
CA THR A 125 -16.24 3.57 2.67
C THR A 125 -14.97 3.21 1.89
N ALA A 126 -14.41 4.15 1.13
CA ALA A 126 -13.16 3.95 0.39
C ALA A 126 -11.98 3.71 1.34
N LEU A 127 -11.86 4.48 2.42
CA LEU A 127 -10.83 4.30 3.45
C LEU A 127 -10.97 2.95 4.18
N SER A 128 -12.19 2.53 4.52
CA SER A 128 -12.42 1.21 5.13
C SER A 128 -11.95 0.09 4.20
N ARG A 129 -12.32 0.14 2.92
CA ARG A 129 -11.87 -0.83 1.91
C ARG A 129 -10.34 -0.80 1.71
N ALA A 130 -9.74 0.40 1.75
CA ALA A 130 -8.29 0.55 1.67
C ALA A 130 -7.58 -0.19 2.80
N ASN A 131 -8.05 0.00 4.04
CA ASN A 131 -7.52 -0.66 5.22
C ASN A 131 -7.66 -2.18 5.13
N GLU A 132 -8.84 -2.70 4.76
CA GLU A 132 -9.06 -4.14 4.57
C GLU A 132 -8.10 -4.74 3.54
N LEU A 133 -7.91 -4.07 2.40
CA LEU A 133 -6.97 -4.51 1.37
C LEU A 133 -5.52 -4.49 1.86
N GLN A 134 -5.14 -3.48 2.64
CA GLN A 134 -3.81 -3.37 3.23
C GLN A 134 -3.55 -4.50 4.23
N GLU A 135 -4.50 -4.80 5.10
CA GLU A 135 -4.42 -5.92 6.04
C GLU A 135 -4.31 -7.26 5.33
N LEU A 136 -5.12 -7.48 4.30
CA LEU A 136 -5.06 -8.70 3.49
C LEU A 136 -3.70 -8.87 2.80
N ARG A 137 -3.13 -7.78 2.26
CA ARG A 137 -1.79 -7.79 1.66
C ARG A 137 -0.70 -8.09 2.68
N ALA A 138 -0.76 -7.46 3.85
CA ALA A 138 0.19 -7.69 4.95
C ALA A 138 0.14 -9.14 5.44
N ASN A 139 -1.06 -9.67 5.66
CA ASN A 139 -1.26 -11.06 6.07
C ASN A 139 -0.74 -12.04 5.01
N ARG A 140 -1.03 -11.80 3.73
CA ARG A 140 -0.51 -12.62 2.62
C ARG A 140 1.02 -12.63 2.59
N GLN A 141 1.64 -11.44 2.74
CA GLN A 141 3.11 -11.34 2.76
C GLN A 141 3.71 -12.06 3.96
N GLN A 142 3.06 -11.98 5.13
CA GLN A 142 3.51 -12.67 6.33
C GLN A 142 3.43 -14.20 6.17
N LEU A 143 2.33 -14.70 5.61
CA LEU A 143 2.16 -16.12 5.33
C LEU A 143 3.19 -16.61 4.30
N GLN A 144 3.41 -15.86 3.23
CA GLN A 144 4.42 -16.21 2.22
C GLN A 144 5.82 -16.31 2.85
N LYS A 145 6.21 -15.31 3.64
CA LYS A 145 7.50 -15.35 4.36
C LYS A 145 7.62 -16.55 5.31
N ALA A 146 6.53 -16.94 5.98
CA ALA A 146 6.53 -18.09 6.86
C ALA A 146 6.76 -19.39 6.08
N LEU A 147 6.10 -19.55 4.91
CA LEU A 147 6.30 -20.70 4.02
C LEU A 147 7.72 -20.77 3.45
N ASP A 148 8.25 -19.62 3.00
CA ASP A 148 9.62 -19.54 2.48
C ASP A 148 10.63 -19.91 3.57
N ASN A 149 10.46 -19.38 4.79
CA ASN A 149 11.30 -19.72 5.94
C ASN A 149 11.25 -21.23 6.30
N GLU A 150 10.05 -21.83 6.27
CA GLU A 150 9.90 -23.28 6.54
C GLU A 150 10.61 -24.11 5.48
N ARG A 151 10.52 -23.70 4.21
CA ARG A 151 11.23 -24.36 3.10
C ARG A 151 12.74 -24.30 3.30
N ASP A 152 13.28 -23.12 3.63
CA ASP A 152 14.72 -22.92 3.81
C ASP A 152 15.26 -23.68 5.02
N ILE A 153 14.51 -23.68 6.14
CA ILE A 153 14.85 -24.51 7.30
C ILE A 153 14.85 -25.99 6.91
N SER A 154 13.88 -26.46 6.14
CA SER A 154 13.79 -27.85 5.69
C SER A 154 14.95 -28.23 4.76
N MET A 155 15.39 -27.31 3.88
CA MET A 155 16.58 -27.49 3.04
C MET A 155 17.85 -27.60 3.88
N ALA A 156 18.05 -26.67 4.83
CA ALA A 156 19.20 -26.70 5.73
C ALA A 156 19.25 -27.99 6.56
N VAL A 157 18.10 -28.45 7.06
CA VAL A 157 17.98 -29.76 7.75
C VAL A 157 18.38 -30.90 6.83
N GLY A 158 17.96 -30.90 5.56
CA GLY A 158 18.36 -31.87 4.56
C GLY A 158 19.88 -31.93 4.34
N ILE A 159 20.51 -30.75 4.24
CA ILE A 159 21.97 -30.63 4.12
C ILE A 159 22.67 -31.26 5.35
N ILE A 160 22.23 -30.88 6.55
CA ILE A 160 22.80 -31.41 7.81
C ILE A 160 22.60 -32.91 7.93
N MET A 161 21.45 -33.46 7.51
CA MET A 161 21.19 -34.90 7.47
C MET A 161 22.26 -35.63 6.64
N VAL A 162 22.59 -35.11 5.47
CA VAL A 162 23.59 -35.71 4.58
C VAL A 162 25.00 -35.59 5.15
N GLN A 163 25.38 -34.38 5.58
CA GLN A 163 26.72 -34.07 6.08
C GLN A 163 27.08 -34.86 7.36
N HIS A 164 26.10 -34.98 8.26
CA HIS A 164 26.32 -35.61 9.58
C HIS A 164 25.74 -37.00 9.69
N ARG A 165 25.12 -37.56 8.63
CA ARG A 165 24.44 -38.86 8.61
C ARG A 165 23.38 -39.00 9.72
N LEU A 166 22.64 -37.90 9.95
CA LEU A 166 21.62 -37.85 10.99
C LEU A 166 20.21 -38.06 10.42
N LYS A 167 19.31 -38.57 11.28
CA LYS A 167 17.87 -38.54 10.99
C LYS A 167 17.33 -37.10 11.11
N ARG A 168 16.21 -36.80 10.41
CA ARG A 168 15.60 -35.46 10.32
C ARG A 168 15.45 -34.76 11.69
N ALA A 169 14.92 -35.46 12.70
CA ALA A 169 14.72 -34.87 14.03
C ALA A 169 16.06 -34.43 14.68
N ALA A 170 17.08 -35.28 14.62
CA ALA A 170 18.41 -34.98 15.16
C ALA A 170 19.10 -33.84 14.40
N ALA A 171 18.95 -33.77 13.08
CA ALA A 171 19.48 -32.70 12.25
C ALA A 171 18.80 -31.36 12.56
N PHE A 172 17.47 -31.36 12.74
CA PHE A 172 16.73 -30.16 13.16
C PHE A 172 17.15 -29.68 14.55
N ASP A 173 17.31 -30.62 15.52
CA ASP A 173 17.76 -30.26 16.86
C ASP A 173 19.20 -29.72 16.85
N LEU A 174 20.07 -30.23 16.01
CA LEU A 174 21.43 -29.72 15.82
C LEU A 174 21.40 -28.30 15.28
N LEU A 175 20.61 -28.03 14.25
CA LEU A 175 20.44 -26.69 13.70
C LEU A 175 19.92 -25.71 14.76
N ARG A 176 18.90 -26.12 15.52
CA ARG A 176 18.30 -25.30 16.59
C ARG A 176 19.26 -25.01 17.73
N GLN A 177 20.05 -26.00 18.17
CA GLN A 177 21.06 -25.82 19.20
C GLN A 177 22.18 -24.88 18.74
N SER A 178 22.62 -25.04 17.50
CA SER A 178 23.64 -24.18 16.88
C SER A 178 23.18 -22.72 16.78
N ALA A 179 21.92 -22.46 16.36
CA ALA A 179 21.34 -21.14 16.31
C ALA A 179 21.30 -20.49 17.72
N ARG A 180 20.91 -21.25 18.75
CA ARG A 180 20.91 -20.77 20.15
C ARG A 180 22.32 -20.44 20.64
N LYS A 181 23.31 -21.30 20.34
CA LYS A 181 24.71 -21.09 20.73
C LYS A 181 25.29 -19.84 20.07
N GLN A 182 24.94 -19.60 18.80
CA GLN A 182 25.38 -18.44 18.03
C GLN A 182 24.52 -17.18 18.28
N ARG A 183 23.44 -17.28 19.08
CA ARG A 183 22.50 -16.20 19.38
C ARG A 183 21.89 -15.57 18.12
N CYS A 184 21.65 -16.37 17.08
CA CYS A 184 20.99 -15.95 15.82
C CYS A 184 19.62 -16.60 15.66
N LYS A 185 18.82 -16.08 14.74
CA LYS A 185 17.54 -16.71 14.40
C LYS A 185 17.80 -18.03 13.65
N LEU A 186 16.89 -19.00 13.80
CA LEU A 186 17.00 -20.29 13.15
C LEU A 186 17.06 -20.16 11.62
N ILE A 187 16.30 -19.23 11.06
CA ILE A 187 16.26 -18.95 9.63
C ILE A 187 17.59 -18.37 9.11
N ASP A 188 18.24 -17.49 9.89
CA ASP A 188 19.52 -16.89 9.48
C ASP A 188 20.61 -17.97 9.39
N LEU A 189 20.61 -18.92 10.33
CA LEU A 189 21.52 -20.06 10.29
C LEU A 189 21.19 -21.02 9.17
N ALA A 190 19.90 -21.22 8.86
CA ALA A 190 19.47 -22.03 7.72
C ALA A 190 19.98 -21.45 6.40
N HIS A 191 19.81 -20.14 6.18
CA HIS A 191 20.34 -19.45 5.01
C HIS A 191 21.87 -19.59 4.89
N SER A 192 22.60 -19.37 5.99
CA SER A 192 24.05 -19.53 6.00
C SER A 192 24.50 -20.96 5.66
N THR A 193 23.74 -21.97 6.13
CA THR A 193 23.99 -23.37 5.83
C THR A 193 23.77 -23.70 4.35
N ILE A 194 22.71 -23.19 3.76
CA ILE A 194 22.39 -23.35 2.33
C ILE A 194 23.47 -22.67 1.48
N GLN A 195 23.78 -21.41 1.78
CA GLN A 195 24.77 -20.62 1.05
C GLN A 195 26.17 -21.23 1.08
N ALA A 196 26.58 -21.82 2.20
CA ALA A 196 27.85 -22.51 2.32
C ALA A 196 27.99 -23.70 1.35
N VAL A 197 26.90 -24.42 1.08
CA VAL A 197 26.90 -25.55 0.14
C VAL A 197 26.84 -25.08 -1.32
N GLU A 198 26.08 -24.03 -1.61
CA GLU A 198 26.00 -23.45 -2.95
C GLU A 198 27.37 -22.88 -3.40
N THR A 199 28.12 -22.26 -2.47
CA THR A 199 29.44 -21.68 -2.78
C THR A 199 30.52 -22.75 -3.02
N ILE A 200 30.37 -23.97 -2.47
CA ILE A 200 31.34 -25.05 -2.65
C ILE A 200 31.12 -25.78 -3.99
N ASN A 201 29.91 -25.68 -4.58
CA ASN A 201 29.56 -26.37 -5.83
C ASN A 201 29.77 -25.53 -7.10
N LEU A 202 30.43 -24.38 -7.00
CA LEU A 202 30.92 -23.53 -8.09
C LEU A 202 32.45 -23.65 -8.19
#